data_09c42f03c6dd4a34f8766a556f8997f6
#
_entry.id   09c42f03c6dd4a34f8766a556f8997f6
#
_cell.length_a   1.000
_cell.length_b   1.000
_cell.length_c   1.000
_cell.angle_alpha   90.00
_cell.angle_beta   90.00
_cell.angle_gamma   90.00
#
_symmetry.space_group_name_H-M   'P 1'
#
loop_
_entity.id
_entity.type
_entity.pdbx_description
1 polymer ?
#
loop_
_entity_poly.entity_id
_entity_poly.type
_entity_poly.pdbx_seq_one_letter_code
_entity_poly.pdbx_strand_id
1 'polypeptide(L)'
;VTMNGLNRLAGVVLTAVAASISEAQDGAIVYRLGKDTVAIERFTRSATRMTGEMVTRSGAAVLRTSYDMTIAGGRVTAATVKRMNADGAPLPNTPLEYRFAFAADSATRTLVFADSQPSRKFAAPNAFPSLPVFIYAPLELLRSARRDSAPAVGVAGNNIGLIALDKAGGDTLRLRAPGNYAMDLTFDASGRLQRVDGSYTTNKSVGTRVNTNVDIAAIAKTMKPTGVLSPRQTAYAAFAQGPITINYGSPAVRDRTVWGGTLVPFDTVWRTGANEAAHFATSKNIQFGDLTVPAGLYTIWIQHTRTGTSLIINKQVGQWGTGYNPANDLGRVPLTLAATPSHVEDFTITIRPLPQGRGAIDFAWGDKVATAQFALRP
;
A
#
# COMPACT_ATOMS: atom_id res chain seq x y z
N VAL A 1 65.49 -61.04 -28.66
CA VAL A 1 64.18 -60.67 -29.25
C VAL A 1 63.31 -60.14 -28.14
N THR A 2 63.09 -58.88 -28.15
CA THR A 2 62.38 -58.09 -27.22
C THR A 2 60.87 -58.04 -27.50
N MET A 3 60.06 -58.15 -26.50
CA MET A 3 58.64 -57.76 -26.58
C MET A 3 58.28 -56.79 -25.40
N ASN A 4 57.97 -55.57 -25.77
CA ASN A 4 57.44 -54.53 -24.89
C ASN A 4 55.93 -54.78 -24.72
N GLY A 5 55.45 -54.84 -23.44
CA GLY A 5 54.06 -54.77 -23.06
C GLY A 5 53.68 -53.41 -22.56
N LEU A 6 52.80 -52.68 -23.26
CA LEU A 6 52.21 -51.42 -22.83
C LEU A 6 51.12 -51.67 -21.79
N ASN A 7 51.31 -51.26 -20.58
CA ASN A 7 50.25 -51.08 -19.57
C ASN A 7 49.53 -49.74 -19.84
N ARG A 8 48.27 -49.77 -20.19
CA ARG A 8 47.36 -48.62 -20.21
C ARG A 8 46.71 -48.48 -18.83
N LEU A 9 47.15 -47.46 -18.11
CA LEU A 9 46.42 -46.98 -16.93
C LEU A 9 45.26 -46.13 -17.41
N ALA A 10 44.01 -46.60 -17.14
CA ALA A 10 42.80 -45.81 -17.29
C ALA A 10 42.66 -44.86 -16.09
N GLY A 11 42.91 -43.58 -16.32
CA GLY A 11 42.69 -42.52 -15.33
C GLY A 11 41.20 -42.27 -15.23
N VAL A 12 40.62 -42.55 -14.06
CA VAL A 12 39.26 -42.11 -13.69
C VAL A 12 39.38 -40.63 -13.30
N VAL A 13 38.86 -39.76 -14.17
CA VAL A 13 38.67 -38.36 -13.83
C VAL A 13 37.43 -38.23 -12.95
N LEU A 14 37.60 -38.12 -11.65
CA LEU A 14 36.55 -37.67 -10.74
C LEU A 14 36.32 -36.18 -11.00
N THR A 15 35.29 -35.84 -11.74
CA THR A 15 34.72 -34.49 -11.74
C THR A 15 34.03 -34.22 -10.40
N ALA A 16 34.72 -33.56 -9.50
CA ALA A 16 34.10 -33.00 -8.30
C ALA A 16 33.12 -31.92 -8.76
N VAL A 17 31.83 -32.21 -8.74
CA VAL A 17 30.79 -31.20 -8.81
C VAL A 17 30.87 -30.41 -7.48
N ALA A 18 31.55 -29.28 -7.50
CA ALA A 18 31.50 -28.32 -6.42
C ALA A 18 30.07 -27.81 -6.34
N ALA A 19 29.29 -28.33 -5.38
CA ALA A 19 28.06 -27.69 -4.99
C ALA A 19 28.43 -26.31 -4.44
N SER A 20 28.19 -25.29 -5.22
CA SER A 20 28.31 -23.90 -4.75
C SER A 20 27.34 -23.75 -3.58
N ILE A 21 27.87 -23.68 -2.37
CA ILE A 21 27.11 -23.25 -1.19
C ILE A 21 26.71 -21.80 -1.52
N SER A 22 25.46 -21.63 -1.92
CA SER A 22 24.91 -20.29 -2.10
C SER A 22 24.95 -19.60 -0.75
N GLU A 23 25.81 -18.62 -0.59
CA GLU A 23 25.86 -17.81 0.61
C GLU A 23 24.47 -17.21 0.90
N ALA A 24 24.11 -17.19 2.18
CA ALA A 24 22.85 -16.59 2.61
C ALA A 24 22.86 -15.10 2.22
N GLN A 25 21.84 -14.67 1.51
CA GLN A 25 21.67 -13.27 1.11
C GLN A 25 20.84 -12.54 2.16
N ASP A 26 21.46 -11.66 2.88
CA ASP A 26 20.79 -10.76 3.82
C ASP A 26 20.29 -9.49 3.11
N GLY A 27 19.18 -8.94 3.62
CA GLY A 27 18.62 -7.69 3.12
C GLY A 27 17.62 -7.07 4.07
N ALA A 28 17.43 -5.77 3.90
CA ALA A 28 16.35 -5.06 4.55
C ALA A 28 15.67 -4.11 3.55
N ILE A 29 14.37 -3.87 3.72
CA ILE A 29 13.59 -2.91 2.97
C ILE A 29 12.97 -1.94 3.95
N VAL A 30 13.25 -0.64 3.78
CA VAL A 30 12.67 0.44 4.59
C VAL A 30 11.54 1.09 3.82
N TYR A 31 10.34 1.03 4.38
CA TYR A 31 9.12 1.61 3.79
C TYR A 31 8.85 2.97 4.41
N ARG A 32 8.65 3.98 3.56
CA ARG A 32 8.38 5.35 3.98
C ARG A 32 7.08 5.88 3.40
N LEU A 33 6.38 6.66 4.21
CA LEU A 33 5.27 7.52 3.82
C LEU A 33 5.76 8.97 3.89
N GLY A 34 6.21 9.50 2.75
CA GLY A 34 6.98 10.74 2.75
C GLY A 34 8.29 10.55 3.56
N LYS A 35 8.54 11.45 4.53
CA LYS A 35 9.69 11.35 5.43
C LYS A 35 9.59 10.26 6.51
N ASP A 36 8.37 9.82 6.82
CA ASP A 36 8.12 8.93 7.96
C ASP A 36 8.37 7.46 7.60
N THR A 37 9.22 6.79 8.35
CA THR A 37 9.34 5.33 8.27
C THR A 37 8.10 4.68 8.88
N VAL A 38 7.39 3.88 8.07
CA VAL A 38 6.15 3.18 8.48
C VAL A 38 6.33 1.69 8.68
N ALA A 39 7.32 1.08 8.00
CA ALA A 39 7.68 -0.32 8.21
C ALA A 39 9.14 -0.56 7.84
N ILE A 40 9.72 -1.63 8.39
CA ILE A 40 11.03 -2.15 7.99
C ILE A 40 10.89 -3.67 7.94
N GLU A 41 11.25 -4.27 6.81
CA GLU A 41 11.37 -5.70 6.62
C GLU A 41 12.84 -6.07 6.58
N ARG A 42 13.29 -7.02 7.42
CA ARG A 42 14.60 -7.65 7.36
C ARG A 42 14.43 -9.11 7.00
N PHE A 43 15.30 -9.65 6.17
CA PHE A 43 15.23 -11.05 5.75
C PHE A 43 16.60 -11.63 5.42
N THR A 44 16.66 -12.95 5.47
CA THR A 44 17.78 -13.77 5.04
C THR A 44 17.26 -14.85 4.10
N ARG A 45 17.93 -15.05 2.97
CA ARG A 45 17.55 -16.04 1.96
C ARG A 45 18.72 -16.95 1.61
N SER A 46 18.46 -18.25 1.57
CA SER A 46 19.33 -19.29 1.03
C SER A 46 18.60 -20.09 -0.07
N ALA A 47 19.26 -21.10 -0.62
CA ALA A 47 18.64 -21.99 -1.61
C ALA A 47 17.45 -22.79 -1.05
N THR A 48 17.45 -23.09 0.26
CA THR A 48 16.48 -23.99 0.91
C THR A 48 15.58 -23.30 1.93
N ARG A 49 15.87 -22.06 2.33
CA ARG A 49 15.12 -21.37 3.36
C ARG A 49 15.12 -19.85 3.13
N MET A 50 14.01 -19.24 3.48
CA MET A 50 13.92 -17.78 3.62
C MET A 50 13.27 -17.45 4.94
N THR A 51 13.92 -16.64 5.75
CA THR A 51 13.38 -16.13 7.01
C THR A 51 13.34 -14.62 6.96
N GLY A 52 12.41 -14.03 7.69
CA GLY A 52 12.38 -12.58 7.83
C GLY A 52 11.51 -12.13 8.97
N GLU A 53 11.67 -10.87 9.29
CA GLU A 53 10.88 -10.17 10.28
C GLU A 53 10.58 -8.75 9.81
N MET A 54 9.37 -8.31 10.03
CA MET A 54 8.90 -6.97 9.72
C MET A 54 8.40 -6.29 10.97
N VAL A 55 8.78 -5.05 11.17
CA VAL A 55 8.11 -4.13 12.10
C VAL A 55 7.29 -3.13 11.29
N THR A 56 6.05 -2.90 11.70
CA THR A 56 5.18 -1.89 11.09
C THR A 56 4.48 -1.05 12.13
N ARG A 57 4.31 0.23 11.83
CA ARG A 57 3.50 1.17 12.60
C ARG A 57 2.07 1.10 12.08
N SER A 58 1.12 0.76 12.93
CA SER A 58 -0.30 0.94 12.66
C SER A 58 -0.84 2.19 13.36
N GLY A 59 -2.12 2.51 13.16
CA GLY A 59 -2.76 3.64 13.85
C GLY A 59 -2.66 3.55 15.37
N ALA A 60 -2.88 2.36 15.92
CA ALA A 60 -2.98 2.14 17.38
C ALA A 60 -1.73 1.49 18.00
N ALA A 61 -0.91 0.79 17.21
CA ALA A 61 0.16 -0.04 17.74
C ALA A 61 1.35 -0.15 16.80
N VAL A 62 2.48 -0.60 17.35
CA VAL A 62 3.61 -1.13 16.60
C VAL A 62 3.49 -2.65 16.62
N LEU A 63 3.53 -3.25 15.44
CA LEU A 63 3.37 -4.68 15.25
C LEU A 63 4.62 -5.29 14.65
N ARG A 64 4.93 -6.52 15.05
CA ARG A 64 5.98 -7.35 14.46
C ARG A 64 5.33 -8.54 13.77
N THR A 65 5.91 -8.93 12.64
CA THR A 65 5.52 -10.16 11.92
C THR A 65 6.79 -10.89 11.52
N SER A 66 6.98 -12.12 11.98
CA SER A 66 8.04 -12.98 11.50
C SER A 66 7.51 -14.01 10.53
N TYR A 67 8.36 -14.42 9.60
CA TYR A 67 8.07 -15.52 8.67
C TYR A 67 9.28 -16.43 8.50
N ASP A 68 8.99 -17.70 8.23
CA ASP A 68 9.98 -18.74 7.97
C ASP A 68 9.44 -19.63 6.87
N MET A 69 10.18 -19.77 5.78
CA MET A 69 9.77 -20.50 4.57
C MET A 69 10.80 -21.55 4.22
N THR A 70 10.32 -22.79 4.01
CA THR A 70 11.11 -23.87 3.45
C THR A 70 10.97 -23.84 1.92
N ILE A 71 12.10 -23.97 1.24
CA ILE A 71 12.19 -23.93 -0.22
C ILE A 71 12.74 -25.28 -0.72
N ALA A 72 12.06 -25.91 -1.66
CA ALA A 72 12.53 -27.09 -2.36
C ALA A 72 12.18 -26.99 -3.85
N GLY A 73 13.14 -27.29 -4.72
CA GLY A 73 12.96 -27.19 -6.18
C GLY A 73 12.56 -25.79 -6.63
N GLY A 74 13.05 -24.74 -5.97
CA GLY A 74 12.71 -23.33 -6.27
C GLY A 74 11.29 -22.92 -5.86
N ARG A 75 10.57 -23.72 -5.06
CA ARG A 75 9.22 -23.45 -4.60
C ARG A 75 9.16 -23.40 -3.10
N VAL A 76 8.28 -22.58 -2.55
CA VAL A 76 7.92 -22.63 -1.13
C VAL A 76 7.08 -23.90 -0.91
N THR A 77 7.54 -24.76 -0.02
CA THR A 77 6.84 -26.02 0.35
C THR A 77 6.19 -25.92 1.73
N ALA A 78 6.70 -25.07 2.60
CA ALA A 78 6.10 -24.75 3.89
C ALA A 78 6.37 -23.29 4.25
N ALA A 79 5.50 -22.72 5.06
CA ALA A 79 5.72 -21.42 5.65
C ALA A 79 5.09 -21.36 7.04
N THR A 80 5.75 -20.61 7.93
CA THR A 80 5.23 -20.25 9.25
C THR A 80 5.24 -18.74 9.37
N VAL A 81 4.14 -18.17 9.89
CA VAL A 81 4.02 -16.73 10.15
C VAL A 81 3.55 -16.52 11.57
N LYS A 82 4.19 -15.60 12.29
CA LYS A 82 3.79 -15.16 13.64
C LYS A 82 3.56 -13.67 13.66
N ARG A 83 2.49 -13.25 14.31
CA ARG A 83 2.16 -11.83 14.50
C ARG A 83 2.22 -11.50 15.98
N MET A 84 2.91 -10.43 16.31
CA MET A 84 3.29 -10.08 17.70
C MET A 84 3.13 -8.57 17.90
N ASN A 85 3.03 -8.17 19.15
CA ASN A 85 3.20 -6.77 19.54
C ASN A 85 4.69 -6.33 19.46
N ALA A 86 4.99 -5.10 19.82
CA ALA A 86 6.34 -4.56 19.80
C ALA A 86 7.32 -5.36 20.67
N ASP A 87 6.88 -5.89 21.80
CA ASP A 87 7.69 -6.66 22.76
C ASP A 87 7.88 -8.12 22.35
N GLY A 88 7.21 -8.57 21.30
CA GLY A 88 7.27 -9.95 20.81
C GLY A 88 6.21 -10.89 21.43
N ALA A 89 5.30 -10.38 22.26
CA ALA A 89 4.19 -11.18 22.76
C ALA A 89 3.11 -11.39 21.69
N PRO A 90 2.41 -12.53 21.67
CA PRO A 90 1.31 -12.79 20.75
C PRO A 90 0.22 -11.72 20.85
N LEU A 91 -0.44 -11.45 19.73
CA LEU A 91 -1.59 -10.53 19.71
C LEU A 91 -2.81 -11.21 20.32
N PRO A 92 -3.62 -10.50 21.14
CA PRO A 92 -4.82 -11.09 21.74
C PRO A 92 -5.83 -11.50 20.65
N ASN A 93 -6.54 -12.61 20.89
CA ASN A 93 -7.57 -13.16 20.01
C ASN A 93 -7.11 -13.44 18.56
N THR A 94 -5.80 -13.71 18.38
CA THR A 94 -5.24 -14.13 17.09
C THR A 94 -4.50 -15.45 17.25
N PRO A 95 -4.33 -16.23 16.16
CA PRO A 95 -3.45 -17.40 16.20
C PRO A 95 -2.05 -17.03 16.68
N LEU A 96 -1.45 -17.87 17.51
CA LEU A 96 -0.04 -17.79 17.91
C LEU A 96 0.87 -17.97 16.69
N GLU A 97 0.40 -18.78 15.73
CA GLU A 97 1.14 -19.12 14.53
C GLU A 97 0.19 -19.49 13.39
N TYR A 98 0.54 -19.08 12.18
CA TYR A 98 -0.09 -19.51 10.93
C TYR A 98 0.89 -20.45 10.23
N ARG A 99 0.52 -21.73 10.04
CA ARG A 99 1.32 -22.71 9.32
C ARG A 99 0.73 -22.98 7.97
N PHE A 100 1.58 -23.08 6.96
CA PHE A 100 1.21 -23.40 5.60
C PHE A 100 2.02 -24.60 5.14
N ALA A 101 1.37 -25.54 4.46
CA ALA A 101 2.01 -26.59 3.68
C ALA A 101 1.52 -26.46 2.24
N PHE A 102 2.45 -26.45 1.27
CA PHE A 102 2.18 -26.28 -0.15
C PHE A 102 2.57 -27.55 -0.89
N ALA A 103 1.58 -28.22 -1.48
CA ALA A 103 1.75 -29.34 -2.38
C ALA A 103 1.61 -28.88 -3.84
N ALA A 104 1.83 -29.80 -4.79
CA ALA A 104 1.73 -29.49 -6.22
C ALA A 104 0.31 -29.07 -6.64
N ASP A 105 -0.72 -29.62 -6.01
CA ASP A 105 -2.14 -29.44 -6.34
C ASP A 105 -2.93 -28.63 -5.32
N SER A 106 -2.37 -28.42 -4.14
CA SER A 106 -3.11 -27.86 -3.01
C SER A 106 -2.23 -27.11 -2.02
N ALA A 107 -2.87 -26.32 -1.15
CA ALA A 107 -2.24 -25.74 0.01
C ALA A 107 -3.08 -26.03 1.25
N THR A 108 -2.44 -26.22 2.39
CA THR A 108 -3.11 -26.35 3.70
C THR A 108 -2.66 -25.21 4.60
N ARG A 109 -3.61 -24.52 5.21
CA ARG A 109 -3.35 -23.55 6.26
C ARG A 109 -3.87 -24.06 7.60
N THR A 110 -3.01 -24.04 8.62
CA THR A 110 -3.35 -24.35 10.02
C THR A 110 -3.22 -23.08 10.85
N LEU A 111 -4.26 -22.76 11.60
CA LEU A 111 -4.25 -21.67 12.59
C LEU A 111 -3.94 -22.28 13.96
N VAL A 112 -2.82 -21.94 14.55
CA VAL A 112 -2.37 -22.49 15.84
C VAL A 112 -2.81 -21.54 16.95
N PHE A 113 -3.74 -21.97 17.79
CA PHE A 113 -4.12 -21.32 19.03
C PHE A 113 -3.55 -22.09 20.23
N ALA A 114 -3.72 -21.58 21.43
CA ALA A 114 -3.22 -22.23 22.64
C ALA A 114 -3.83 -23.65 22.85
N ASP A 115 -5.09 -23.80 22.51
CA ASP A 115 -5.94 -24.97 22.77
C ASP A 115 -6.48 -25.67 21.53
N SER A 116 -6.24 -25.13 20.33
CA SER A 116 -6.80 -25.65 19.08
C SER A 116 -5.91 -25.37 17.87
N GLN A 117 -6.05 -26.21 16.84
CA GLN A 117 -5.30 -26.08 15.59
C GLN A 117 -6.19 -26.36 14.38
N PRO A 118 -7.20 -25.55 14.09
CA PRO A 118 -8.06 -25.75 12.94
C PRO A 118 -7.26 -25.60 11.64
N SER A 119 -7.45 -26.57 10.74
CA SER A 119 -6.80 -26.60 9.44
C SER A 119 -7.81 -26.50 8.31
N ARG A 120 -7.39 -25.88 7.20
CA ARG A 120 -8.17 -25.80 5.97
C ARG A 120 -7.31 -26.10 4.76
N LYS A 121 -7.78 -27.01 3.91
CA LYS A 121 -7.18 -27.33 2.61
C LYS A 121 -7.85 -26.49 1.52
N PHE A 122 -7.02 -25.99 0.59
CA PHE A 122 -7.39 -25.20 -0.59
C PHE A 122 -6.94 -25.93 -1.84
N ALA A 123 -7.80 -26.07 -2.85
CA ALA A 123 -7.42 -26.54 -4.18
C ALA A 123 -6.69 -25.39 -4.91
N ALA A 124 -5.39 -25.29 -4.66
CA ALA A 124 -4.55 -24.18 -5.11
C ALA A 124 -3.22 -24.74 -5.63
N PRO A 125 -3.14 -25.15 -6.91
CA PRO A 125 -1.95 -25.74 -7.47
C PRO A 125 -0.79 -24.74 -7.46
N ASN A 126 0.38 -25.20 -6.98
CA ASN A 126 1.59 -24.39 -6.89
C ASN A 126 1.39 -23.06 -6.17
N ALA A 127 0.60 -23.03 -5.12
CA ALA A 127 0.27 -21.81 -4.39
C ALA A 127 1.51 -21.17 -3.73
N PHE A 128 1.34 -19.91 -3.41
CA PHE A 128 2.34 -19.08 -2.73
C PHE A 128 1.70 -18.44 -1.49
N PRO A 129 2.46 -18.23 -0.40
CA PRO A 129 1.94 -17.54 0.77
C PRO A 129 1.65 -16.07 0.47
N SER A 130 0.43 -15.61 0.75
CA SER A 130 0.09 -14.20 0.75
C SER A 130 0.34 -13.64 2.15
N LEU A 131 1.37 -12.84 2.27
CA LEU A 131 1.82 -12.26 3.53
C LEU A 131 1.20 -10.88 3.78
N PRO A 132 1.23 -10.38 5.02
CA PRO A 132 0.81 -9.03 5.34
C PRO A 132 1.52 -7.96 4.50
N VAL A 133 0.87 -6.81 4.35
CA VAL A 133 1.44 -5.62 3.69
C VAL A 133 2.79 -5.27 4.32
N PHE A 134 3.74 -4.80 3.49
CA PHE A 134 5.14 -4.53 3.83
C PHE A 134 6.03 -5.78 4.01
N ILE A 135 5.55 -6.97 3.62
CA ILE A 135 6.38 -8.15 3.48
C ILE A 135 6.38 -8.51 1.99
N TYR A 136 7.36 -8.00 1.25
CA TYR A 136 7.46 -8.19 -0.20
C TYR A 136 8.76 -8.90 -0.64
N ALA A 137 9.76 -9.03 0.24
CA ALA A 137 10.99 -9.75 -0.09
C ALA A 137 10.75 -11.19 -0.59
N PRO A 138 9.76 -11.96 -0.11
CA PRO A 138 9.46 -13.29 -0.65
C PRO A 138 9.07 -13.32 -2.12
N LEU A 139 8.68 -12.20 -2.73
CA LEU A 139 8.43 -12.12 -4.18
C LEU A 139 9.68 -12.39 -5.03
N GLU A 140 10.88 -12.25 -4.44
CA GLU A 140 12.14 -12.69 -5.05
C GLU A 140 12.12 -14.19 -5.39
N LEU A 141 11.38 -15.01 -4.62
CA LEU A 141 11.26 -16.45 -4.88
C LEU A 141 10.44 -16.72 -6.14
N LEU A 142 9.35 -15.98 -6.38
CA LEU A 142 8.59 -16.06 -7.64
C LEU A 142 9.46 -15.64 -8.82
N ARG A 143 10.20 -14.54 -8.67
CA ARG A 143 11.09 -14.02 -9.71
C ARG A 143 12.20 -15.02 -10.05
N SER A 144 12.86 -15.59 -9.04
CA SER A 144 13.91 -16.60 -9.23
C SER A 144 13.38 -17.87 -9.87
N ALA A 145 12.15 -18.28 -9.57
CA ALA A 145 11.48 -19.42 -10.18
C ALA A 145 10.92 -19.11 -11.58
N ARG A 146 11.15 -17.89 -12.12
CA ARG A 146 10.60 -17.40 -13.39
C ARG A 146 9.08 -17.54 -13.47
N ARG A 147 8.40 -17.29 -12.35
CA ARG A 147 6.94 -17.34 -12.25
C ARG A 147 6.39 -15.93 -12.17
N ASP A 148 5.50 -15.59 -13.08
CA ASP A 148 4.85 -14.28 -13.11
C ASP A 148 3.53 -14.28 -12.32
N SER A 149 3.05 -15.44 -11.86
CA SER A 149 1.86 -15.53 -11.02
C SER A 149 1.81 -16.79 -10.17
N ALA A 150 1.00 -16.75 -9.11
CA ALA A 150 0.68 -17.88 -8.27
C ALA A 150 -0.69 -17.71 -7.59
N PRO A 151 -1.49 -18.79 -7.41
CA PRO A 151 -2.56 -18.79 -6.44
C PRO A 151 -2.00 -18.41 -5.06
N ALA A 152 -2.72 -17.56 -4.32
CA ALA A 152 -2.26 -17.01 -3.07
C ALA A 152 -3.14 -17.46 -1.90
N VAL A 153 -2.54 -18.07 -0.89
CA VAL A 153 -3.23 -18.44 0.35
C VAL A 153 -2.71 -17.56 1.48
N GLY A 154 -3.61 -16.75 2.05
CA GLY A 154 -3.26 -15.73 3.04
C GLY A 154 -3.41 -16.19 4.49
N VAL A 155 -2.87 -15.37 5.38
CA VAL A 155 -3.00 -15.54 6.85
C VAL A 155 -4.47 -15.39 7.29
N ALA A 156 -5.29 -14.67 6.55
CA ALA A 156 -6.70 -14.45 6.82
C ALA A 156 -7.59 -14.77 5.61
N GLY A 157 -8.88 -14.89 5.85
CA GLY A 157 -9.87 -15.18 4.82
C GLY A 157 -9.90 -16.66 4.41
N ASN A 158 -10.90 -16.99 3.61
CA ASN A 158 -11.16 -18.36 3.17
C ASN A 158 -11.09 -18.52 1.65
N ASN A 159 -10.73 -17.46 0.95
CA ASN A 159 -10.64 -17.44 -0.51
C ASN A 159 -9.18 -17.56 -0.96
N ILE A 160 -8.99 -18.20 -2.10
CA ILE A 160 -7.72 -18.20 -2.82
C ILE A 160 -7.66 -16.88 -3.59
N GLY A 161 -6.59 -16.12 -3.37
CA GLY A 161 -6.30 -14.93 -4.15
C GLY A 161 -5.37 -15.23 -5.31
N LEU A 162 -4.95 -14.21 -6.03
CA LEU A 162 -3.91 -14.27 -7.05
C LEU A 162 -2.82 -13.26 -6.71
N ILE A 163 -1.57 -13.71 -6.71
CA ILE A 163 -0.40 -12.83 -6.81
C ILE A 163 0.04 -12.90 -8.26
N ALA A 164 0.17 -11.73 -8.91
CA ALA A 164 0.70 -11.63 -10.28
C ALA A 164 1.70 -10.47 -10.38
N LEU A 165 2.71 -10.67 -11.21
CA LEU A 165 3.78 -9.71 -11.53
C LEU A 165 3.67 -9.37 -13.02
N ASP A 166 2.87 -8.38 -13.35
CA ASP A 166 2.63 -7.95 -14.73
C ASP A 166 3.74 -6.98 -15.18
N LYS A 167 4.12 -7.00 -16.45
CA LYS A 167 5.04 -6.00 -16.99
C LYS A 167 4.41 -4.61 -16.95
N ALA A 168 5.13 -3.63 -16.38
CA ALA A 168 4.68 -2.24 -16.26
C ALA A 168 5.54 -1.24 -17.07
N GLY A 169 6.54 -1.73 -17.80
CA GLY A 169 7.47 -0.97 -18.63
C GLY A 169 8.91 -1.00 -18.06
N GLY A 170 9.91 -1.11 -18.95
CA GLY A 170 11.33 -1.27 -18.55
C GLY A 170 11.52 -2.46 -17.61
N ASP A 171 12.25 -2.26 -16.53
CA ASP A 171 12.54 -3.28 -15.51
C ASP A 171 11.48 -3.32 -14.39
N THR A 172 10.36 -2.62 -14.56
CA THR A 172 9.31 -2.52 -13.54
C THR A 172 8.25 -3.60 -13.75
N LEU A 173 7.90 -4.28 -12.67
CA LEU A 173 6.80 -5.22 -12.60
C LEU A 173 5.71 -4.68 -11.69
N ARG A 174 4.46 -4.75 -12.12
CA ARG A 174 3.31 -4.39 -11.30
C ARG A 174 2.80 -5.59 -10.54
N LEU A 175 2.91 -5.54 -9.22
CA LEU A 175 2.29 -6.51 -8.34
C LEU A 175 0.77 -6.32 -8.34
N ARG A 176 0.03 -7.38 -8.63
CA ARG A 176 -1.38 -7.53 -8.23
C ARG A 176 -1.45 -8.57 -7.12
N ALA A 177 -2.06 -8.21 -6.00
CA ALA A 177 -2.18 -9.08 -4.83
C ALA A 177 -3.62 -9.08 -4.30
N PRO A 178 -4.00 -10.08 -3.48
CA PRO A 178 -5.31 -10.11 -2.83
C PRO A 178 -5.60 -8.80 -2.09
N GLY A 179 -6.82 -8.29 -2.20
CA GLY A 179 -7.23 -7.00 -1.63
C GLY A 179 -7.01 -5.79 -2.54
N ASN A 180 -6.79 -6.00 -3.85
CA ASN A 180 -6.57 -4.96 -4.87
C ASN A 180 -5.32 -4.08 -4.62
N TYR A 181 -4.31 -4.66 -3.97
CA TYR A 181 -3.03 -3.98 -3.83
C TYR A 181 -2.27 -4.03 -5.16
N ALA A 182 -2.06 -2.88 -5.75
CA ALA A 182 -1.15 -2.71 -6.88
C ALA A 182 0.08 -1.93 -6.38
N MET A 183 1.29 -2.45 -6.67
CA MET A 183 2.56 -1.80 -6.35
C MET A 183 3.50 -2.01 -7.51
N ASP A 184 4.33 -1.04 -7.82
CA ASP A 184 5.38 -1.22 -8.81
C ASP A 184 6.66 -1.71 -8.12
N LEU A 185 7.19 -2.80 -8.64
CA LEU A 185 8.37 -3.50 -8.10
C LEU A 185 9.52 -3.36 -9.07
N THR A 186 10.69 -2.99 -8.57
CA THR A 186 11.93 -2.98 -9.36
C THR A 186 12.89 -4.01 -8.78
N PHE A 187 13.43 -4.86 -9.65
CA PHE A 187 14.40 -5.88 -9.30
C PHE A 187 15.75 -5.57 -9.97
N ASP A 188 16.85 -5.95 -9.33
CA ASP A 188 18.15 -5.91 -10.00
C ASP A 188 18.35 -7.11 -10.95
N ALA A 189 19.47 -7.10 -11.68
CA ALA A 189 19.80 -8.16 -12.64
C ALA A 189 19.91 -9.58 -12.00
N SER A 190 20.14 -9.66 -10.70
CA SER A 190 20.18 -10.92 -9.95
C SER A 190 18.80 -11.35 -9.42
N GLY A 191 17.75 -10.57 -9.68
CA GLY A 191 16.38 -10.84 -9.24
C GLY A 191 16.09 -10.43 -7.79
N ARG A 192 16.95 -9.59 -7.18
CA ARG A 192 16.72 -9.06 -5.83
C ARG A 192 15.82 -7.83 -5.89
N LEU A 193 14.81 -7.77 -5.04
CA LEU A 193 13.89 -6.64 -4.94
C LEU A 193 14.63 -5.41 -4.42
N GLN A 194 14.63 -4.33 -5.19
CA GLN A 194 15.29 -3.05 -4.87
C GLN A 194 14.31 -1.99 -4.39
N ARG A 195 13.12 -1.97 -4.99
CA ARG A 195 12.12 -0.94 -4.71
C ARG A 195 10.71 -1.50 -4.80
N VAL A 196 9.86 -1.01 -3.90
CA VAL A 196 8.41 -1.22 -3.88
C VAL A 196 7.76 0.15 -3.92
N ASP A 197 7.10 0.52 -5.01
CA ASP A 197 6.50 1.84 -5.18
C ASP A 197 4.98 1.77 -5.15
N GLY A 198 4.40 2.18 -4.03
CA GLY A 198 2.96 2.36 -3.84
C GLY A 198 2.55 3.84 -3.80
N SER A 199 3.42 4.77 -4.20
CA SER A 199 3.18 6.21 -4.09
C SER A 199 1.92 6.69 -4.83
N TYR A 200 1.55 6.02 -5.92
CA TYR A 200 0.34 6.30 -6.70
C TYR A 200 -0.93 5.58 -6.18
N THR A 201 -0.78 4.67 -5.23
CA THR A 201 -1.88 3.90 -4.63
C THR A 201 -2.47 4.62 -3.41
N THR A 202 -3.50 4.04 -2.80
CA THR A 202 -4.02 4.53 -1.51
C THR A 202 -3.03 4.39 -0.36
N ASN A 203 -2.06 3.48 -0.49
CA ASN A 203 -1.04 3.24 0.53
C ASN A 203 0.04 4.32 0.58
N LYS A 204 0.31 4.98 -0.56
CA LYS A 204 1.24 6.12 -0.68
C LYS A 204 2.65 5.87 -0.14
N SER A 205 3.03 4.61 0.11
CA SER A 205 4.34 4.26 0.66
C SER A 205 5.33 3.83 -0.42
N VAL A 206 6.62 4.04 -0.13
CA VAL A 206 7.73 3.59 -0.97
C VAL A 206 8.69 2.79 -0.10
N GLY A 207 8.95 1.53 -0.50
CA GLY A 207 9.97 0.66 0.07
C GLY A 207 11.27 0.74 -0.74
N THR A 208 12.40 0.82 -0.06
CA THR A 208 13.72 0.81 -0.70
C THR A 208 14.63 -0.17 0.03
N ARG A 209 15.33 -1.01 -0.74
CA ARG A 209 16.33 -1.91 -0.19
C ARG A 209 17.48 -1.13 0.41
N VAL A 210 17.96 -1.56 1.56
CA VAL A 210 19.15 -1.03 2.23
C VAL A 210 20.10 -2.17 2.60
N ASN A 211 21.41 -1.90 2.54
CA ASN A 211 22.46 -2.86 2.89
C ASN A 211 22.90 -2.67 4.35
N THR A 212 21.93 -2.56 5.26
CA THR A 212 22.21 -2.34 6.68
C THR A 212 21.61 -3.47 7.49
N ASN A 213 22.38 -4.02 8.40
CA ASN A 213 21.85 -4.96 9.39
C ASN A 213 20.97 -4.16 10.36
N VAL A 214 19.68 -4.52 10.44
CA VAL A 214 18.70 -3.87 11.31
C VAL A 214 18.22 -4.82 12.40
N ASP A 215 18.21 -4.38 13.63
CA ASP A 215 17.58 -5.09 14.74
C ASP A 215 16.11 -4.69 14.84
N ILE A 216 15.24 -5.50 14.24
CA ILE A 216 13.79 -5.27 14.23
C ILE A 216 13.21 -5.21 15.64
N ALA A 217 13.73 -6.04 16.58
CA ALA A 217 13.21 -6.07 17.94
C ALA A 217 13.56 -4.80 18.71
N ALA A 218 14.80 -4.31 18.59
CA ALA A 218 15.21 -3.03 19.18
C ALA A 218 14.45 -1.85 18.58
N ILE A 219 14.31 -1.82 17.24
CA ILE A 219 13.57 -0.78 16.54
C ILE A 219 12.09 -0.76 17.00
N ALA A 220 11.44 -1.93 17.10
CA ALA A 220 10.04 -2.02 17.51
C ALA A 220 9.76 -1.38 18.87
N LYS A 221 10.69 -1.50 19.82
CA LYS A 221 10.58 -0.91 21.15
C LYS A 221 10.63 0.63 21.15
N THR A 222 11.29 1.22 20.16
CA THR A 222 11.46 2.68 20.06
C THR A 222 10.46 3.33 19.09
N MET A 223 9.90 2.56 18.17
CA MET A 223 8.88 3.05 17.25
C MET A 223 7.61 3.46 18.01
N LYS A 224 6.93 4.47 17.49
CA LYS A 224 5.61 4.90 18.00
C LYS A 224 4.54 4.59 16.95
N PRO A 225 3.30 4.27 17.34
CA PRO A 225 2.18 4.17 16.44
C PRO A 225 2.07 5.41 15.54
N THR A 226 1.47 5.25 14.35
CA THR A 226 1.30 6.38 13.43
C THR A 226 0.21 7.36 13.87
N GLY A 227 -0.66 6.96 14.79
CA GLY A 227 -1.91 7.64 15.03
C GLY A 227 -2.86 7.51 13.83
N VAL A 228 -3.86 8.35 13.79
CA VAL A 228 -4.78 8.43 12.64
C VAL A 228 -4.11 9.27 11.56
N LEU A 229 -3.62 8.62 10.48
CA LEU A 229 -2.85 9.27 9.40
C LEU A 229 -3.64 10.36 8.66
N SER A 230 -4.96 10.25 8.64
CA SER A 230 -5.87 11.19 7.96
C SER A 230 -7.15 11.29 8.79
N PRO A 231 -7.14 12.05 9.90
CA PRO A 231 -8.30 12.17 10.76
C PRO A 231 -9.49 12.76 10.01
N ARG A 232 -10.70 12.32 10.38
CA ARG A 232 -11.92 12.95 9.85
C ARG A 232 -12.07 14.35 10.46
N GLN A 233 -12.32 15.31 9.59
CA GLN A 233 -12.56 16.71 9.92
C GLN A 233 -13.91 17.15 9.35
N THR A 234 -14.45 18.24 9.92
CA THR A 234 -15.66 18.84 9.43
C THR A 234 -15.45 20.34 9.28
N ALA A 235 -15.54 20.84 8.05
CA ALA A 235 -15.70 22.25 7.78
C ALA A 235 -17.18 22.61 7.88
N TYR A 236 -17.49 23.66 8.61
CA TYR A 236 -18.85 24.12 8.85
C TYR A 236 -18.93 25.64 8.75
N ALA A 237 -20.01 26.13 8.12
CA ALA A 237 -20.36 27.54 8.20
C ALA A 237 -21.90 27.70 8.29
N ALA A 238 -22.32 28.58 9.17
CA ALA A 238 -23.70 29.01 9.26
C ALA A 238 -23.90 30.26 8.39
N PHE A 239 -24.93 30.20 7.55
CA PHE A 239 -25.43 31.35 6.78
C PHE A 239 -26.85 31.67 7.23
N ALA A 240 -27.32 32.88 6.98
CA ALA A 240 -28.70 33.23 7.29
C ALA A 240 -29.73 32.29 6.59
N GLN A 241 -29.37 31.76 5.43
CA GLN A 241 -30.18 30.84 4.64
C GLN A 241 -30.09 29.36 5.12
N GLY A 242 -29.11 29.03 5.96
CA GLY A 242 -28.89 27.69 6.48
C GLY A 242 -27.42 27.24 6.43
N PRO A 243 -27.11 26.11 7.07
CA PRO A 243 -25.72 25.64 7.17
C PRO A 243 -25.22 24.97 5.89
N ILE A 244 -23.89 25.05 5.72
CA ILE A 244 -23.10 24.26 4.78
C ILE A 244 -22.08 23.46 5.58
N THR A 245 -21.94 22.19 5.26
CA THR A 245 -21.02 21.27 5.95
C THR A 245 -20.22 20.47 4.95
N ILE A 246 -18.92 20.31 5.19
CA ILE A 246 -18.06 19.38 4.44
C ILE A 246 -17.35 18.46 5.43
N ASN A 247 -17.60 17.15 5.33
CA ASN A 247 -16.92 16.14 6.12
C ASN A 247 -15.89 15.41 5.26
N TYR A 248 -14.63 15.41 5.67
CA TYR A 248 -13.51 14.93 4.86
C TYR A 248 -12.41 14.29 5.70
N GLY A 249 -11.56 13.45 5.09
CA GLY A 249 -10.30 13.00 5.70
C GLY A 249 -9.21 14.04 5.47
N SER A 250 -8.44 14.39 6.49
CA SER A 250 -7.39 15.41 6.47
C SER A 250 -6.00 14.76 6.44
N PRO A 251 -5.42 14.47 5.26
CA PRO A 251 -4.07 13.91 5.15
C PRO A 251 -2.99 14.98 5.29
N ALA A 252 -1.82 14.60 5.84
CA ALA A 252 -0.64 15.46 5.95
C ALA A 252 0.25 15.39 4.69
N VAL A 253 1.00 16.46 4.40
CA VAL A 253 1.98 16.56 3.28
C VAL A 253 3.14 15.59 3.48
N ARG A 254 3.76 15.56 4.64
CA ARG A 254 4.91 14.70 4.98
C ARG A 254 6.05 14.82 3.97
N ASP A 255 6.42 16.06 3.63
CA ASP A 255 7.47 16.42 2.65
C ASP A 255 7.25 15.85 1.24
N ARG A 256 5.99 15.63 0.83
CA ARG A 256 5.64 15.20 -0.53
C ARG A 256 5.11 16.37 -1.35
N THR A 257 5.30 16.33 -2.66
CA THR A 257 4.66 17.29 -3.58
C THR A 257 3.16 17.03 -3.61
N VAL A 258 2.37 18.08 -3.34
CA VAL A 258 0.91 18.00 -3.33
C VAL A 258 0.35 18.16 -4.74
N TRP A 259 0.27 19.38 -5.23
CA TRP A 259 -0.38 19.74 -6.49
C TRP A 259 0.50 19.39 -7.68
N GLY A 260 0.03 18.50 -8.55
CA GLY A 260 0.79 17.94 -9.66
C GLY A 260 1.79 16.84 -9.27
N GLY A 261 1.88 16.52 -7.96
CA GLY A 261 2.69 15.42 -7.42
C GLY A 261 1.87 14.14 -7.19
N THR A 262 2.39 13.26 -6.33
CA THR A 262 1.74 11.96 -6.04
C THR A 262 0.47 12.07 -5.22
N LEU A 263 0.22 13.20 -4.54
CA LEU A 263 -0.95 13.40 -3.68
C LEU A 263 -2.17 13.86 -4.48
N VAL A 264 -2.00 14.86 -5.32
CA VAL A 264 -3.01 15.38 -6.25
C VAL A 264 -2.39 15.38 -7.66
N PRO A 265 -2.33 14.22 -8.34
CA PRO A 265 -1.69 14.10 -9.64
C PRO A 265 -2.42 14.92 -10.71
N PHE A 266 -1.67 15.38 -11.71
CA PHE A 266 -2.29 16.00 -12.89
C PHE A 266 -3.25 15.03 -13.59
N ASP A 267 -4.31 15.57 -14.12
CA ASP A 267 -5.30 14.90 -14.97
C ASP A 267 -6.04 13.73 -14.31
N THR A 268 -5.86 13.57 -12.99
CA THR A 268 -6.52 12.53 -12.19
C THR A 268 -7.55 13.17 -11.26
N VAL A 269 -8.73 12.54 -11.15
CA VAL A 269 -9.75 12.97 -10.17
C VAL A 269 -9.35 12.50 -8.78
N TRP A 270 -9.21 13.47 -7.88
CA TRP A 270 -8.84 13.25 -6.49
C TRP A 270 -10.04 13.43 -5.55
N ARG A 271 -10.15 12.57 -4.55
CA ARG A 271 -11.27 12.46 -3.59
C ARG A 271 -11.44 13.64 -2.62
N THR A 272 -10.71 14.74 -2.81
CA THR A 272 -10.72 15.95 -1.96
C THR A 272 -10.52 15.62 -0.47
N GLY A 273 -9.47 14.84 -0.21
CA GLY A 273 -9.13 14.34 1.13
C GLY A 273 -8.51 12.95 1.11
N ALA A 274 -8.84 12.13 2.11
CA ALA A 274 -8.33 10.78 2.26
C ALA A 274 -9.42 9.81 2.73
N ASN A 275 -9.20 8.49 2.47
CA ASN A 275 -10.10 7.39 2.79
C ASN A 275 -11.40 7.48 1.97
N GLU A 276 -12.53 7.77 2.58
CA GLU A 276 -13.81 8.02 1.89
C GLU A 276 -13.76 9.33 1.11
N ALA A 277 -14.60 9.45 0.10
CA ALA A 277 -14.82 10.73 -0.59
C ALA A 277 -15.31 11.80 0.37
N ALA A 278 -14.94 13.08 0.15
CA ALA A 278 -15.43 14.17 0.98
C ALA A 278 -16.92 14.39 0.73
N HIS A 279 -17.72 14.45 1.80
CA HIS A 279 -19.16 14.66 1.75
C HIS A 279 -19.49 16.14 1.94
N PHE A 280 -20.27 16.67 1.02
CA PHE A 280 -20.72 18.05 1.00
C PHE A 280 -22.23 18.11 1.19
N ALA A 281 -22.69 18.77 2.25
CA ALA A 281 -24.10 18.94 2.56
C ALA A 281 -24.48 20.42 2.56
N THR A 282 -25.60 20.72 1.93
CA THR A 282 -26.20 22.06 1.93
C THR A 282 -27.70 21.98 2.14
N SER A 283 -28.24 22.83 3.01
CA SER A 283 -29.67 22.94 3.28
C SER A 283 -30.42 23.84 2.30
N LYS A 284 -29.71 24.57 1.45
CA LYS A 284 -30.26 25.50 0.44
C LYS A 284 -29.57 25.32 -0.89
N ASN A 285 -30.20 25.81 -1.96
CA ASN A 285 -29.57 25.82 -3.28
C ASN A 285 -28.34 26.73 -3.28
N ILE A 286 -27.27 26.23 -3.84
CA ILE A 286 -26.00 26.96 -4.00
C ILE A 286 -25.75 27.20 -5.48
N GLN A 287 -25.34 28.42 -5.80
CA GLN A 287 -24.95 28.80 -7.14
C GLN A 287 -23.43 28.97 -7.24
N PHE A 288 -22.76 28.13 -7.99
CA PHE A 288 -21.35 28.25 -8.37
C PHE A 288 -21.25 28.71 -9.83
N GLY A 289 -21.07 30.01 -10.07
CA GLY A 289 -21.15 30.52 -11.45
C GLY A 289 -22.49 30.14 -12.10
N ASP A 290 -22.43 29.37 -13.20
CA ASP A 290 -23.63 28.90 -13.90
C ASP A 290 -24.18 27.55 -13.35
N LEU A 291 -23.47 26.89 -12.44
CA LEU A 291 -23.92 25.61 -11.87
C LEU A 291 -24.78 25.84 -10.63
N THR A 292 -26.03 25.39 -10.72
CA THR A 292 -26.93 25.31 -9.53
C THR A 292 -26.77 23.94 -8.86
N VAL A 293 -26.44 23.95 -7.59
CA VAL A 293 -26.38 22.74 -6.74
C VAL A 293 -27.61 22.81 -5.80
N PRO A 294 -28.64 21.95 -5.98
CA PRO A 294 -29.80 21.90 -5.11
C PRO A 294 -29.44 21.58 -3.66
N ALA A 295 -30.32 21.92 -2.72
CA ALA A 295 -30.22 21.46 -1.34
C ALA A 295 -30.10 19.91 -1.33
N GLY A 296 -29.13 19.38 -0.59
CA GLY A 296 -28.88 17.95 -0.58
C GLY A 296 -27.53 17.54 -0.04
N LEU A 297 -27.24 16.25 -0.19
CA LEU A 297 -25.96 15.62 0.16
C LEU A 297 -25.29 15.13 -1.11
N TYR A 298 -24.01 15.42 -1.23
CA TYR A 298 -23.16 15.16 -2.38
C TYR A 298 -21.80 14.63 -1.93
N THR A 299 -21.00 14.12 -2.86
CA THR A 299 -19.55 14.04 -2.68
C THR A 299 -18.87 15.05 -3.57
N ILE A 300 -17.71 15.52 -3.13
CA ILE A 300 -16.91 16.49 -3.88
C ILE A 300 -15.55 15.90 -4.21
N TRP A 301 -15.09 16.23 -5.43
CA TRP A 301 -13.84 15.76 -5.99
C TRP A 301 -13.10 16.93 -6.64
N ILE A 302 -11.79 16.86 -6.70
CA ILE A 302 -10.98 17.87 -7.39
C ILE A 302 -10.22 17.19 -8.53
N GLN A 303 -10.24 17.82 -9.69
CA GLN A 303 -9.36 17.50 -10.81
C GLN A 303 -8.40 18.67 -11.03
N HIS A 304 -7.09 18.38 -10.89
CA HIS A 304 -6.02 19.34 -11.19
C HIS A 304 -5.37 18.96 -12.50
N THR A 305 -5.36 19.91 -13.44
CA THR A 305 -4.74 19.75 -14.76
C THR A 305 -3.63 20.77 -14.94
N ARG A 306 -2.86 20.66 -16.00
CA ARG A 306 -1.81 21.66 -16.31
C ARG A 306 -2.40 23.03 -16.69
N THR A 307 -3.65 23.10 -17.11
CA THR A 307 -4.33 24.30 -17.57
C THR A 307 -5.34 24.86 -16.58
N GLY A 308 -5.69 24.11 -15.53
CA GLY A 308 -6.67 24.60 -14.55
C GLY A 308 -6.98 23.57 -13.46
N THR A 309 -7.75 24.01 -12.49
CA THR A 309 -8.23 23.16 -11.40
C THR A 309 -9.74 23.29 -11.30
N SER A 310 -10.45 22.19 -11.11
CA SER A 310 -11.91 22.20 -10.98
C SER A 310 -12.39 21.35 -9.80
N LEU A 311 -13.42 21.83 -9.13
CA LEU A 311 -14.23 21.08 -8.18
C LEU A 311 -15.34 20.35 -8.94
N ILE A 312 -15.55 19.09 -8.65
CA ILE A 312 -16.61 18.26 -9.22
C ILE A 312 -17.62 18.00 -8.09
N ILE A 313 -18.88 18.30 -8.36
CA ILE A 313 -20.00 17.95 -7.45
C ILE A 313 -20.62 16.67 -8.00
N ASN A 314 -20.63 15.61 -7.19
CA ASN A 314 -21.11 14.29 -7.62
C ASN A 314 -22.28 13.85 -6.73
N LYS A 315 -23.34 13.32 -7.34
CA LYS A 315 -24.60 12.94 -6.69
C LYS A 315 -24.50 11.62 -5.89
N GLN A 316 -23.47 10.81 -6.14
CA GLN A 316 -23.24 9.59 -5.38
C GLN A 316 -22.67 9.92 -4.01
N VAL A 317 -23.13 9.23 -2.97
CA VAL A 317 -22.70 9.43 -1.58
C VAL A 317 -22.33 8.09 -0.93
N GLY A 318 -21.49 8.14 0.13
CA GLY A 318 -21.12 6.96 0.90
C GLY A 318 -20.03 6.07 0.25
N GLN A 319 -19.47 6.46 -0.90
CA GLN A 319 -18.43 5.69 -1.57
C GLN A 319 -17.04 5.96 -0.99
N TRP A 320 -16.20 4.94 -1.11
CA TRP A 320 -14.78 5.07 -0.86
C TRP A 320 -14.12 6.01 -1.88
N GLY A 321 -13.07 6.69 -1.50
CA GLY A 321 -12.41 7.69 -2.35
C GLY A 321 -11.72 7.16 -3.61
N THR A 322 -11.80 5.88 -3.92
CA THR A 322 -11.43 5.29 -5.22
C THR A 322 -12.65 4.91 -6.06
N GLY A 323 -13.86 5.12 -5.53
CA GLY A 323 -15.13 4.78 -6.17
C GLY A 323 -15.76 5.95 -6.93
N TYR A 324 -14.96 6.82 -7.57
CA TYR A 324 -15.49 7.89 -8.41
C TYR A 324 -16.19 7.35 -9.66
N ASN A 325 -17.41 7.83 -9.90
CA ASN A 325 -18.17 7.52 -11.10
C ASN A 325 -18.63 8.83 -11.79
N PRO A 326 -18.06 9.17 -12.95
CA PRO A 326 -18.38 10.43 -13.65
C PRO A 326 -19.83 10.51 -14.15
N ALA A 327 -20.54 9.37 -14.29
CA ALA A 327 -21.96 9.37 -14.67
C ALA A 327 -22.86 10.03 -13.61
N ASN A 328 -22.37 10.17 -12.39
CA ASN A 328 -23.07 10.82 -11.28
C ASN A 328 -22.65 12.29 -11.09
N ASP A 329 -21.81 12.87 -11.93
CA ASP A 329 -21.46 14.28 -11.83
C ASP A 329 -22.71 15.16 -12.03
N LEU A 330 -22.92 16.08 -11.10
CA LEU A 330 -23.90 17.16 -11.25
C LEU A 330 -23.31 18.27 -12.12
N GLY A 331 -22.03 18.57 -11.93
CA GLY A 331 -21.31 19.57 -12.69
C GLY A 331 -19.92 19.85 -12.13
N ARG A 332 -19.22 20.76 -12.80
CA ARG A 332 -17.85 21.17 -12.49
C ARG A 332 -17.78 22.68 -12.26
N VAL A 333 -17.01 23.07 -11.26
CA VAL A 333 -16.81 24.44 -10.86
C VAL A 333 -15.31 24.79 -11.01
N PRO A 334 -14.93 25.80 -11.79
CA PRO A 334 -13.54 26.26 -11.82
C PRO A 334 -13.07 26.68 -10.43
N LEU A 335 -11.84 26.29 -10.07
CA LEU A 335 -11.18 26.73 -8.85
C LEU A 335 -10.06 27.72 -9.18
N THR A 336 -9.99 28.80 -8.40
CA THR A 336 -8.82 29.69 -8.43
C THR A 336 -7.74 29.07 -7.55
N LEU A 337 -6.57 28.80 -8.13
CA LEU A 337 -5.42 28.26 -7.39
C LEU A 337 -4.43 29.37 -7.10
N ALA A 338 -4.12 29.60 -5.82
CA ALA A 338 -3.20 30.61 -5.34
C ALA A 338 -2.18 30.04 -4.36
N ALA A 339 -1.09 30.75 -4.11
CA ALA A 339 -0.15 30.41 -3.03
C ALA A 339 -0.80 30.65 -1.66
N THR A 340 -0.47 29.81 -0.66
CA THR A 340 -0.80 30.06 0.75
C THR A 340 0.22 31.00 1.38
N PRO A 341 -0.17 31.80 2.37
CA PRO A 341 0.78 32.67 3.10
C PRO A 341 1.88 31.89 3.84
N SER A 342 1.58 30.66 4.24
CA SER A 342 2.49 29.73 4.91
C SER A 342 2.16 28.29 4.50
N HIS A 343 3.11 27.40 4.71
CA HIS A 343 2.90 25.97 4.45
C HIS A 343 1.74 25.40 5.28
N VAL A 344 0.83 24.66 4.63
CA VAL A 344 -0.32 23.99 5.26
C VAL A 344 -0.04 22.49 5.26
N GLU A 345 0.42 21.96 6.38
CA GLU A 345 0.81 20.54 6.50
C GLU A 345 -0.38 19.60 6.35
N ASP A 346 -1.48 19.87 7.06
CA ASP A 346 -2.68 19.04 7.02
C ASP A 346 -3.71 19.62 6.05
N PHE A 347 -4.22 18.81 5.14
CA PHE A 347 -5.26 19.23 4.19
C PHE A 347 -6.44 19.83 4.95
N THR A 348 -6.72 21.10 4.68
CA THR A 348 -7.73 21.88 5.40
C THR A 348 -8.78 22.44 4.44
N ILE A 349 -10.04 22.17 4.73
CA ILE A 349 -11.18 22.80 4.05
C ILE A 349 -11.76 23.87 4.96
N THR A 350 -11.93 25.08 4.44
CA THR A 350 -12.56 26.20 5.15
C THR A 350 -13.73 26.74 4.34
N ILE A 351 -14.88 26.94 4.97
CA ILE A 351 -16.03 27.61 4.37
C ILE A 351 -16.13 29.00 4.95
N ARG A 352 -15.95 30.01 4.11
CA ARG A 352 -15.96 31.42 4.53
C ARG A 352 -17.25 32.11 4.07
N PRO A 353 -18.09 32.60 5.00
CA PRO A 353 -19.17 33.52 4.66
C PRO A 353 -18.60 34.83 4.09
N LEU A 354 -19.23 35.33 3.07
CA LEU A 354 -18.97 36.64 2.43
C LEU A 354 -20.26 37.45 2.42
N PRO A 355 -20.16 38.78 2.27
CA PRO A 355 -21.35 39.65 2.24
C PRO A 355 -22.36 39.24 1.18
N GLN A 356 -23.63 39.64 1.37
CA GLN A 356 -24.74 39.45 0.41
C GLN A 356 -25.08 38.00 0.10
N GLY A 357 -25.02 37.10 1.10
CA GLY A 357 -25.35 35.67 0.91
C GLY A 357 -24.35 34.91 0.03
N ARG A 358 -23.16 35.44 -0.16
CA ARG A 358 -22.07 34.76 -0.85
C ARG A 358 -21.20 34.00 0.12
N GLY A 359 -20.39 33.10 -0.39
CA GLY A 359 -19.36 32.38 0.36
C GLY A 359 -18.23 31.90 -0.54
N ALA A 360 -17.21 31.39 0.12
CA ALA A 360 -16.09 30.72 -0.54
C ALA A 360 -15.75 29.43 0.19
N ILE A 361 -15.35 28.41 -0.56
CA ILE A 361 -14.78 27.16 -0.05
C ILE A 361 -13.31 27.15 -0.46
N ASP A 362 -12.44 27.10 0.54
CA ASP A 362 -11.00 27.03 0.37
C ASP A 362 -10.51 25.62 0.66
N PHE A 363 -9.69 25.07 -0.23
CA PHE A 363 -9.03 23.77 -0.13
C PHE A 363 -7.53 24.01 -0.04
N ALA A 364 -7.00 24.15 1.18
CA ALA A 364 -5.61 24.51 1.44
C ALA A 364 -4.78 23.25 1.72
N TRP A 365 -3.67 23.08 1.01
CA TRP A 365 -2.73 22.00 1.26
C TRP A 365 -1.35 22.27 0.65
N GLY A 366 -0.28 22.03 1.42
CA GLY A 366 1.07 22.41 1.05
C GLY A 366 1.19 23.92 0.90
N ASP A 367 1.65 24.38 -0.24
CA ASP A 367 1.91 25.79 -0.52
C ASP A 367 0.84 26.46 -1.38
N LYS A 368 -0.32 25.78 -1.56
CA LYS A 368 -1.41 26.29 -2.41
C LYS A 368 -2.77 26.12 -1.76
N VAL A 369 -3.66 27.05 -2.11
CA VAL A 369 -5.09 27.00 -1.80
C VAL A 369 -5.89 27.09 -3.09
N ALA A 370 -6.83 26.16 -3.28
CA ALA A 370 -7.81 26.19 -4.36
C ALA A 370 -9.14 26.72 -3.81
N THR A 371 -9.74 27.71 -4.45
CA THR A 371 -10.93 28.42 -3.95
C THR A 371 -12.08 28.34 -4.95
N ALA A 372 -13.27 27.94 -4.47
CA ALA A 372 -14.54 28.07 -5.15
C ALA A 372 -15.37 29.19 -4.50
N GLN A 373 -15.87 30.15 -5.26
CA GLN A 373 -16.84 31.12 -4.77
C GLN A 373 -18.26 30.68 -5.14
N PHE A 374 -19.22 30.99 -4.27
CA PHE A 374 -20.61 30.65 -4.45
C PHE A 374 -21.57 31.74 -3.92
N ALA A 375 -22.83 31.66 -4.35
CA ALA A 375 -23.93 32.42 -3.75
C ALA A 375 -25.02 31.46 -3.28
N LEU A 376 -25.61 31.73 -2.11
CA LEU A 376 -26.80 31.07 -1.66
C LEU A 376 -28.03 31.70 -2.30
N ARG A 377 -28.87 30.86 -2.86
CA ARG A 377 -30.15 31.27 -3.43
C ARG A 377 -31.27 31.05 -2.41
N PRO A 378 -32.24 31.91 -2.37
CA PRO A 378 -33.41 31.79 -1.48
C PRO A 378 -34.14 30.46 -1.63
#